data_81f3f54d001e2a8e563dc127bc9043cf
#
_entry.id   81f3f54d001e2a8e563dc127bc9043cf
#
_cell.length_a   1.000
_cell.length_b   1.000
_cell.length_c   1.000
_cell.angle_alpha   90.00
_cell.angle_beta   90.00
_cell.angle_gamma   90.00
#
_symmetry.space_group_name_H-M   'P 1'
#
loop_
_entity.id
_entity.type
_entity.pdbx_description
1 polymer ?
#
loop_
_entity_poly.entity_id
_entity_poly.type
_entity_poly.pdbx_seq_one_letter_code
_entity_poly.pdbx_strand_id
1 'polypeptide(L)'
;VSEARVTSVGCGVLGVFGNKGCVGAWLRVHDTALCILCAHLSSGQQPSDLARRNADAEDIVLRTSFPDPNDGGAGGTVGLGDADHVLLVGDLNYRLNLEDLEARRAMATGDWKRLRQADQLAGEMAAGRAFPGWEEGELTFRPRTSSAGVRTSTPGTWTGSGGGAPPRP
;
A
#
# COMPACT_ATOMS: atom_id res chain seq x y z
N VAL A 1 3.17 -14.04 22.07
CA VAL A 1 4.08 -12.95 21.66
C VAL A 1 4.87 -12.57 22.90
N SER A 2 6.18 -12.75 22.85
CA SER A 2 7.07 -12.46 23.98
C SER A 2 7.75 -11.10 23.86
N GLU A 3 7.76 -10.50 22.67
CA GLU A 3 8.46 -9.28 22.34
C GLU A 3 7.71 -8.51 21.26
N ALA A 4 7.59 -7.19 21.41
CA ALA A 4 7.01 -6.31 20.41
C ALA A 4 7.77 -4.98 20.36
N ARG A 5 8.17 -4.55 19.16
CA ARG A 5 8.85 -3.27 18.91
C ARG A 5 8.19 -2.60 17.70
N VAL A 6 8.24 -1.29 17.68
CA VAL A 6 7.67 -0.51 16.58
C VAL A 6 8.67 0.50 16.07
N THR A 7 8.55 0.83 14.78
CA THR A 7 9.35 1.86 14.12
C THR A 7 8.53 2.58 13.07
N SER A 8 9.04 3.68 12.54
CA SER A 8 8.46 4.36 11.41
C SER A 8 9.52 4.97 10.50
N VAL A 9 9.25 4.97 9.19
CA VAL A 9 10.09 5.57 8.16
C VAL A 9 9.23 6.56 7.37
N GLY A 10 9.57 7.84 7.39
CA GLY A 10 8.93 8.86 6.55
C GLY A 10 9.60 8.92 5.17
N CYS A 11 8.80 8.95 4.10
CA CYS A 11 9.24 9.06 2.70
C CYS A 11 8.91 10.42 2.06
N GLY A 12 8.45 11.40 2.83
CA GLY A 12 8.11 12.73 2.33
C GLY A 12 9.31 13.61 2.01
N VAL A 13 9.04 14.82 1.56
CA VAL A 13 10.08 15.83 1.26
C VAL A 13 11.00 16.00 2.46
N LEU A 14 12.30 15.74 2.29
CA LEU A 14 13.34 15.72 3.33
C LEU A 14 13.11 14.67 4.44
N GLY A 15 12.25 13.67 4.24
CA GLY A 15 11.95 12.67 5.27
C GLY A 15 11.16 13.21 6.47
N VAL A 16 10.77 14.49 6.46
CA VAL A 16 10.15 15.21 7.61
C VAL A 16 8.71 15.62 7.31
N PHE A 17 8.41 15.97 6.08
CA PHE A 17 7.06 16.38 5.66
C PHE A 17 6.41 15.26 4.85
N GLY A 18 5.54 14.49 5.48
CA GLY A 18 4.87 13.50 4.67
C GLY A 18 3.80 12.71 5.38
N ASN A 19 2.70 12.60 4.68
CA ASN A 19 1.67 11.61 4.90
C ASN A 19 2.01 10.27 4.19
N LYS A 20 3.29 10.07 3.83
CA LYS A 20 3.81 8.90 3.12
C LYS A 20 4.98 8.28 3.90
N GLY A 21 5.08 6.96 3.85
CA GLY A 21 6.10 6.23 4.57
C GLY A 21 5.63 4.85 4.99
N CYS A 22 6.21 4.35 6.07
CA CYS A 22 5.93 3.05 6.61
C CYS A 22 5.89 3.10 8.14
N VAL A 23 5.03 2.29 8.74
CA VAL A 23 5.12 1.89 10.14
C VAL A 23 5.45 0.41 10.20
N GLY A 24 6.38 0.04 11.06
CA GLY A 24 6.84 -1.33 11.22
C GLY A 24 6.59 -1.86 12.62
N ALA A 25 6.22 -3.14 12.70
CA ALA A 25 6.14 -3.87 13.95
C ALA A 25 7.03 -5.11 13.85
N TRP A 26 7.92 -5.28 14.83
CA TRP A 26 8.71 -6.48 15.04
C TRP A 26 8.09 -7.27 16.18
N LEU A 27 7.84 -8.53 15.95
CA LEU A 27 7.19 -9.43 16.89
C LEU A 27 8.01 -10.72 17.04
N ARG A 28 8.18 -11.21 18.26
CA ARG A 28 8.65 -12.58 18.48
C ARG A 28 7.47 -13.46 18.87
N VAL A 29 7.19 -14.45 18.03
CA VAL A 29 6.13 -15.44 18.23
C VAL A 29 6.79 -16.80 18.40
N HIS A 30 6.85 -17.30 19.64
CA HIS A 30 7.71 -18.40 20.04
C HIS A 30 9.17 -18.10 19.65
N ASP A 31 9.79 -18.93 18.84
CA ASP A 31 11.18 -18.77 18.39
C ASP A 31 11.31 -18.02 17.05
N THR A 32 10.19 -17.59 16.45
CA THR A 32 10.14 -16.92 15.15
C THR A 32 10.09 -15.41 15.30
N ALA A 33 11.00 -14.70 14.64
CA ALA A 33 11.00 -13.25 14.49
C ALA A 33 10.19 -12.85 13.24
N LEU A 34 9.08 -12.15 13.45
CA LEU A 34 8.19 -11.68 12.40
C LEU A 34 8.24 -10.16 12.34
N CYS A 35 8.54 -9.60 11.17
CA CYS A 35 8.44 -8.17 10.89
C CYS A 35 7.25 -7.89 9.96
N ILE A 36 6.38 -6.96 10.36
CA ILE A 36 5.24 -6.52 9.55
C ILE A 36 5.40 -5.03 9.27
N LEU A 37 5.45 -4.68 7.99
CA LEU A 37 5.55 -3.32 7.49
C LEU A 37 4.22 -2.91 6.87
N CYS A 38 3.66 -1.78 7.30
CA CYS A 38 2.49 -1.18 6.67
C CYS A 38 2.90 0.13 6.01
N ALA A 39 2.95 0.13 4.67
CA ALA A 39 3.43 1.25 3.88
C ALA A 39 2.30 2.01 3.18
N HIS A 40 2.51 3.31 3.02
CA HIS A 40 1.71 4.16 2.15
C HIS A 40 2.66 4.98 1.27
N LEU A 41 2.89 4.52 0.03
CA LEU A 41 3.84 5.11 -0.90
C LEU A 41 3.24 6.32 -1.65
N SER A 42 4.09 7.06 -2.34
CA SER A 42 3.73 8.26 -3.11
C SER A 42 2.67 7.95 -4.15
N SER A 43 1.62 8.78 -4.18
CA SER A 43 0.55 8.70 -5.17
C SER A 43 0.90 9.49 -6.43
N GLY A 44 0.09 9.35 -7.48
CA GLY A 44 0.23 10.06 -8.74
C GLY A 44 0.23 9.13 -9.94
N GLN A 45 0.09 9.72 -11.15
CA GLN A 45 -0.05 8.97 -12.41
C GLN A 45 1.03 9.32 -13.43
N GLN A 46 1.92 10.26 -13.10
CA GLN A 46 3.01 10.64 -13.99
C GLN A 46 4.15 9.61 -13.93
N PRO A 47 4.97 9.48 -14.98
CA PRO A 47 6.14 8.62 -14.96
C PRO A 47 7.10 8.91 -13.78
N SER A 48 7.25 10.19 -13.41
CA SER A 48 8.03 10.60 -12.24
C SER A 48 7.47 10.08 -10.91
N ASP A 49 6.14 9.84 -10.82
CA ASP A 49 5.52 9.32 -9.61
C ASP A 49 5.82 7.82 -9.43
N LEU A 50 6.00 7.08 -10.54
CA LEU A 50 6.47 5.69 -10.48
C LEU A 50 7.90 5.62 -9.91
N ALA A 51 8.81 6.45 -10.42
CA ALA A 51 10.17 6.51 -9.90
C ALA A 51 10.21 6.90 -8.42
N ARG A 52 9.32 7.82 -8.00
CA ARG A 52 9.20 8.22 -6.60
C ARG A 52 8.71 7.06 -5.72
N ARG A 53 7.72 6.27 -6.17
CA ARG A 53 7.29 5.07 -5.43
C ARG A 53 8.41 4.06 -5.25
N ASN A 54 9.22 3.85 -6.28
CA ASN A 54 10.37 2.96 -6.20
C ASN A 54 11.41 3.47 -5.17
N ALA A 55 11.67 4.77 -5.18
CA ALA A 55 12.55 5.39 -4.19
C ALA A 55 11.99 5.31 -2.76
N ASP A 56 10.67 5.55 -2.57
CA ASP A 56 10.01 5.36 -1.28
C ASP A 56 10.15 3.91 -0.78
N ALA A 57 10.00 2.94 -1.69
CA ALA A 57 10.14 1.51 -1.38
C ALA A 57 11.57 1.16 -0.95
N GLU A 58 12.56 1.67 -1.67
CA GLU A 58 13.98 1.51 -1.34
C GLU A 58 14.31 2.14 0.02
N ASP A 59 13.87 3.37 0.27
CA ASP A 59 14.03 4.07 1.54
C ASP A 59 13.45 3.28 2.71
N ILE A 60 12.26 2.72 2.55
CA ILE A 60 11.62 1.89 3.58
C ILE A 60 12.47 0.66 3.89
N VAL A 61 12.90 -0.07 2.87
CA VAL A 61 13.71 -1.29 3.06
C VAL A 61 15.05 -0.98 3.71
N LEU A 62 15.72 0.08 3.28
CA LEU A 62 17.06 0.44 3.79
C LEU A 62 17.05 1.06 5.18
N ARG A 63 16.01 1.86 5.51
CA ARG A 63 15.97 2.66 6.74
C ARG A 63 15.17 2.04 7.86
N THR A 64 14.43 0.95 7.60
CA THR A 64 13.68 0.26 8.65
C THR A 64 14.63 -0.44 9.61
N SER A 65 14.61 0.01 10.86
CA SER A 65 15.34 -0.60 11.95
C SER A 65 14.54 -0.51 13.24
N PHE A 66 14.78 -1.42 14.15
CA PHE A 66 14.11 -1.50 15.44
C PHE A 66 15.15 -1.51 16.57
N PRO A 67 14.85 -0.96 17.76
CA PRO A 67 15.75 -1.06 18.90
C PRO A 67 16.10 -2.51 19.21
N ASP A 68 17.37 -2.82 19.47
CA ASP A 68 17.77 -4.13 19.95
C ASP A 68 17.63 -4.21 21.49
N PRO A 69 16.80 -5.09 22.03
CA PRO A 69 16.65 -5.21 23.48
C PRO A 69 17.84 -5.88 24.15
N ASN A 70 18.71 -6.57 23.40
CA ASN A 70 19.84 -7.32 23.92
C ASN A 70 21.13 -6.51 23.95
N ASP A 71 21.12 -5.25 23.50
CA ASP A 71 22.31 -4.40 23.44
C ASP A 71 22.71 -3.76 24.79
N GLY A 72 21.96 -4.06 25.86
CA GLY A 72 22.22 -3.50 27.20
C GLY A 72 22.01 -1.98 27.31
N GLY A 73 21.32 -1.36 26.34
CA GLY A 73 21.09 0.08 26.27
C GLY A 73 22.18 0.85 25.52
N ALA A 74 23.03 0.16 24.75
CA ALA A 74 24.09 0.77 23.92
C ALA A 74 23.57 1.43 22.65
N GLY A 75 22.24 1.35 22.36
CA GLY A 75 21.61 1.96 21.19
C GLY A 75 21.71 1.10 19.94
N GLY A 76 21.95 -0.20 20.09
CA GLY A 76 21.94 -1.16 18.97
C GLY A 76 20.58 -1.26 18.30
N THR A 77 20.59 -1.67 17.02
CA THR A 77 19.37 -1.88 16.24
C THR A 77 19.42 -3.19 15.49
N VAL A 78 18.25 -3.76 15.24
CA VAL A 78 18.03 -4.88 14.32
C VAL A 78 17.31 -4.39 13.08
N GLY A 79 17.69 -4.90 11.92
CA GLY A 79 17.10 -4.56 10.63
C GLY A 79 16.19 -5.65 10.08
N LEU A 80 15.68 -5.46 8.87
CA LEU A 80 14.80 -6.45 8.23
C LEU A 80 15.48 -7.80 8.02
N GLY A 81 16.80 -7.80 7.77
CA GLY A 81 17.58 -9.02 7.55
C GLY A 81 17.74 -9.92 8.79
N ASP A 82 17.41 -9.41 9.98
CA ASP A 82 17.46 -10.16 11.23
C ASP A 82 16.13 -10.86 11.56
N ALA A 83 15.09 -10.65 10.74
CA ALA A 83 13.80 -11.32 10.90
C ALA A 83 13.75 -12.62 10.10
N ASP A 84 13.09 -13.64 10.65
CA ASP A 84 12.83 -14.90 9.94
C ASP A 84 11.81 -14.70 8.82
N HIS A 85 10.84 -13.80 9.03
CA HIS A 85 9.82 -13.43 8.04
C HIS A 85 9.56 -11.93 8.05
N VAL A 86 9.48 -11.34 6.85
CA VAL A 86 9.09 -9.95 6.65
C VAL A 86 7.86 -9.90 5.74
N LEU A 87 6.81 -9.24 6.21
CA LEU A 87 5.58 -9.00 5.44
C LEU A 87 5.44 -7.50 5.17
N LEU A 88 5.18 -7.13 3.91
CA LEU A 88 4.84 -5.78 3.52
C LEU A 88 3.37 -5.72 3.10
N VAL A 89 2.63 -4.80 3.69
CA VAL A 89 1.21 -4.55 3.40
C VAL A 89 0.96 -3.05 3.27
N GLY A 90 -0.20 -2.64 2.79
CA GLY A 90 -0.62 -1.25 2.75
C GLY A 90 -1.03 -0.76 1.39
N ASP A 91 -1.10 0.57 1.22
CA ASP A 91 -1.39 1.21 -0.07
C ASP A 91 -0.08 1.58 -0.77
N LEU A 92 0.40 0.70 -1.63
CA LEU A 92 1.65 0.89 -2.37
C LEU A 92 1.50 1.84 -3.56
N ASN A 93 0.28 2.25 -3.91
CA ASN A 93 -0.03 3.25 -4.93
C ASN A 93 0.47 2.94 -6.36
N TYR A 94 0.98 1.73 -6.65
CA TYR A 94 1.27 1.33 -8.02
C TYR A 94 -0.02 1.28 -8.83
N ARG A 95 0.07 1.58 -10.11
CA ARG A 95 -1.08 1.73 -11.02
C ARG A 95 -1.10 0.59 -12.04
N LEU A 96 -2.20 0.50 -12.76
CA LEU A 96 -2.27 -0.31 -13.97
C LEU A 96 -1.91 0.55 -15.18
N ASN A 97 -1.03 0.04 -16.04
CA ASN A 97 -0.70 0.64 -17.34
C ASN A 97 -1.79 0.28 -18.36
N LEU A 98 -3.02 0.68 -18.07
CA LEU A 98 -4.21 0.49 -18.91
C LEU A 98 -5.08 1.74 -18.89
N GLU A 99 -5.77 1.98 -20.00
CA GLU A 99 -6.84 2.95 -20.02
C GLU A 99 -8.00 2.53 -19.10
N ASP A 100 -8.66 3.50 -18.46
CA ASP A 100 -9.72 3.22 -17.46
C ASP A 100 -10.83 2.29 -18.00
N LEU A 101 -11.25 2.52 -19.24
CA LEU A 101 -12.29 1.69 -19.87
C LEU A 101 -11.82 0.24 -20.09
N GLU A 102 -10.57 0.04 -20.48
CA GLU A 102 -9.98 -1.29 -20.67
C GLU A 102 -9.85 -2.02 -19.34
N ALA A 103 -9.34 -1.34 -18.30
CA ALA A 103 -9.22 -1.89 -16.96
C ALA A 103 -10.60 -2.33 -16.42
N ARG A 104 -11.64 -1.48 -16.59
CA ARG A 104 -13.01 -1.82 -16.16
C ARG A 104 -13.59 -3.01 -16.93
N ARG A 105 -13.30 -3.13 -18.23
CA ARG A 105 -13.73 -4.29 -19.03
C ARG A 105 -13.05 -5.57 -18.54
N ALA A 106 -11.74 -5.54 -18.37
CA ALA A 106 -10.99 -6.69 -17.84
C ALA A 106 -11.52 -7.13 -16.45
N MET A 107 -11.82 -6.17 -15.58
CA MET A 107 -12.44 -6.46 -14.28
C MET A 107 -13.84 -7.08 -14.41
N ALA A 108 -14.67 -6.56 -15.31
CA ALA A 108 -16.04 -7.05 -15.54
C ALA A 108 -16.06 -8.48 -16.09
N THR A 109 -15.09 -8.83 -16.94
CA THR A 109 -14.95 -10.16 -17.55
C THR A 109 -14.12 -11.14 -16.72
N GLY A 110 -13.49 -10.67 -15.63
CA GLY A 110 -12.59 -11.49 -14.80
C GLY A 110 -11.26 -11.80 -15.49
N ASP A 111 -10.83 -10.96 -16.43
CA ASP A 111 -9.53 -11.11 -17.10
C ASP A 111 -8.39 -10.62 -16.20
N TRP A 112 -8.15 -11.39 -15.13
CA TRP A 112 -7.08 -11.09 -14.15
C TRP A 112 -5.70 -11.15 -14.77
N LYS A 113 -5.51 -12.00 -15.79
CA LYS A 113 -4.25 -12.09 -16.52
C LYS A 113 -3.90 -10.77 -17.20
N ARG A 114 -4.87 -10.13 -17.85
CA ARG A 114 -4.68 -8.83 -18.50
C ARG A 114 -4.33 -7.75 -17.49
N LEU A 115 -5.03 -7.71 -16.34
CA LEU A 115 -4.74 -6.76 -15.26
C LEU A 115 -3.33 -6.96 -14.70
N ARG A 116 -2.94 -8.20 -14.44
CA ARG A 116 -1.62 -8.53 -13.91
C ARG A 116 -0.49 -8.16 -14.88
N GLN A 117 -0.68 -8.37 -16.18
CA GLN A 117 0.31 -7.97 -17.20
C GLN A 117 0.51 -6.45 -17.28
N ALA A 118 -0.47 -5.69 -16.85
CA ALA A 118 -0.43 -4.23 -16.85
C ALA A 118 -0.05 -3.64 -15.48
N ASP A 119 0.18 -4.47 -14.47
CA ASP A 119 0.50 -4.03 -13.11
C ASP A 119 1.92 -3.45 -13.05
N GLN A 120 2.02 -2.19 -12.61
CA GLN A 120 3.30 -1.51 -12.43
C GLN A 120 4.17 -2.21 -11.40
N LEU A 121 3.61 -2.64 -10.26
CA LEU A 121 4.40 -3.29 -9.22
C LEU A 121 5.04 -4.57 -9.74
N ALA A 122 4.26 -5.43 -10.38
CA ALA A 122 4.76 -6.66 -10.97
C ALA A 122 5.88 -6.39 -12.00
N GLY A 123 5.72 -5.35 -12.83
CA GLY A 123 6.74 -4.92 -13.80
C GLY A 123 8.02 -4.40 -13.15
N GLU A 124 7.89 -3.59 -12.11
CA GLU A 124 9.05 -3.01 -11.39
C GLU A 124 9.81 -4.08 -10.57
N MET A 125 9.08 -5.01 -9.94
CA MET A 125 9.69 -6.15 -9.24
C MET A 125 10.43 -7.08 -10.21
N ALA A 126 9.81 -7.44 -11.33
CA ALA A 126 10.45 -8.28 -12.36
C ALA A 126 11.71 -7.65 -12.96
N ALA A 127 11.76 -6.32 -13.02
CA ALA A 127 12.92 -5.57 -13.49
C ALA A 127 13.95 -5.26 -12.38
N GLY A 128 13.70 -5.68 -11.14
CA GLY A 128 14.58 -5.42 -9.99
C GLY A 128 14.64 -3.96 -9.55
N ARG A 129 13.67 -3.12 -9.98
CA ARG A 129 13.63 -1.69 -9.64
C ARG A 129 12.82 -1.37 -8.39
N ALA A 130 12.00 -2.31 -7.92
CA ALA A 130 11.29 -2.21 -6.65
C ALA A 130 11.35 -3.55 -5.93
N PHE A 131 11.54 -3.53 -4.62
CA PHE A 131 11.52 -4.70 -3.74
C PHE A 131 12.37 -5.89 -4.24
N PRO A 132 13.67 -5.69 -4.57
CA PRO A 132 14.52 -6.79 -5.03
C PRO A 132 14.59 -7.89 -3.96
N GLY A 133 14.36 -9.15 -4.36
CA GLY A 133 14.34 -10.29 -3.45
C GLY A 133 13.03 -10.51 -2.68
N TRP A 134 12.01 -9.67 -2.93
CA TRP A 134 10.68 -9.88 -2.38
C TRP A 134 9.80 -10.68 -3.33
N GLU A 135 8.82 -11.37 -2.78
CA GLU A 135 7.83 -12.13 -3.53
C GLU A 135 6.42 -11.61 -3.23
N GLU A 136 5.60 -11.53 -4.26
CA GLU A 136 4.18 -11.24 -4.13
C GLU A 136 3.37 -12.53 -4.29
N GLY A 137 2.48 -12.79 -3.32
CA GLY A 137 1.57 -13.93 -3.40
C GLY A 137 0.64 -13.83 -4.62
N GLU A 138 0.19 -14.98 -5.11
CA GLU A 138 -0.75 -15.02 -6.23
C GLU A 138 -2.06 -14.32 -5.87
N LEU A 139 -2.47 -13.35 -6.71
CA LEU A 139 -3.72 -12.63 -6.55
C LEU A 139 -4.88 -13.46 -7.14
N THR A 140 -5.54 -14.25 -6.30
CA THR A 140 -6.65 -15.15 -6.68
C THR A 140 -8.03 -14.58 -6.40
N PHE A 141 -8.12 -13.39 -5.84
CA PHE A 141 -9.37 -12.73 -5.46
C PHE A 141 -9.67 -11.50 -6.34
N ARG A 142 -10.95 -11.17 -6.44
CA ARG A 142 -11.41 -10.00 -7.17
C ARG A 142 -10.92 -8.71 -6.47
N PRO A 143 -10.26 -7.78 -7.19
CA PRO A 143 -9.92 -6.49 -6.64
C PRO A 143 -11.15 -5.77 -6.09
N ARG A 144 -11.04 -5.22 -4.88
CA ARG A 144 -12.08 -4.33 -4.35
C ARG A 144 -11.85 -2.95 -4.95
N THR A 145 -12.69 -2.58 -5.90
CA THR A 145 -12.82 -1.17 -6.24
C THR A 145 -13.67 -0.51 -5.17
N SER A 146 -13.25 0.63 -4.65
CA SER A 146 -14.19 1.52 -4.00
C SER A 146 -15.25 1.86 -5.05
N SER A 147 -16.44 1.34 -4.90
CA SER A 147 -17.60 1.72 -5.70
C SER A 147 -18.02 3.14 -5.28
N ALA A 148 -17.17 4.12 -5.59
CA ALA A 148 -17.60 5.50 -5.67
C ALA A 148 -18.58 5.57 -6.86
N GLY A 149 -19.84 5.25 -6.56
CA GLY A 149 -20.99 5.63 -7.32
C GLY A 149 -21.02 5.26 -8.79
N VAL A 150 -21.25 3.98 -9.14
CA VAL A 150 -22.22 3.75 -10.20
C VAL A 150 -23.59 4.10 -9.62
N ARG A 151 -23.91 5.38 -9.58
CA ARG A 151 -25.31 5.78 -9.56
C ARG A 151 -25.85 5.40 -10.93
N THR A 152 -26.49 4.26 -11.04
CA THR A 152 -27.50 4.07 -12.08
C THR A 152 -28.59 5.10 -11.79
N SER A 153 -28.49 6.25 -12.42
CA SER A 153 -29.60 7.17 -12.55
C SER A 153 -30.63 6.49 -13.43
N THR A 154 -31.50 5.72 -12.84
CA THR A 154 -32.81 5.46 -13.43
C THR A 154 -33.44 6.85 -13.59
N PRO A 155 -33.93 7.26 -14.77
CA PRO A 155 -34.68 8.49 -14.91
C PRO A 155 -36.01 8.31 -14.17
N GLY A 156 -36.02 8.63 -12.90
CA GLY A 156 -37.23 8.78 -12.11
C GLY A 156 -37.75 10.19 -12.34
N THR A 157 -38.87 10.32 -13.02
CA THR A 157 -39.70 11.53 -13.16
C THR A 157 -39.89 12.14 -11.79
N TRP A 158 -39.34 13.32 -11.59
CA TRP A 158 -39.62 14.19 -10.43
C TRP A 158 -40.97 14.90 -10.67
N THR A 159 -42.05 14.37 -10.11
CA THR A 159 -43.28 15.12 -10.01
C THR A 159 -43.22 15.92 -8.71
N GLY A 160 -43.04 17.23 -8.83
CA GLY A 160 -43.11 18.14 -7.69
C GLY A 160 -44.54 18.26 -7.16
N SER A 161 -44.68 18.23 -5.85
CA SER A 161 -45.77 18.90 -5.13
C SER A 161 -45.32 19.19 -3.69
N GLY A 162 -45.21 20.45 -3.41
CA GLY A 162 -45.75 21.19 -2.26
C GLY A 162 -45.25 20.90 -0.85
N GLY A 163 -44.65 21.96 -0.23
CA GLY A 163 -45.07 22.30 1.12
C GLY A 163 -44.05 22.09 2.25
N GLY A 164 -43.60 23.21 2.86
CA GLY A 164 -43.42 23.29 4.30
C GLY A 164 -41.99 23.15 4.84
N ALA A 165 -41.37 24.29 5.13
CA ALA A 165 -40.21 24.36 6.03
C ALA A 165 -40.61 24.15 7.48
N PRO A 166 -39.86 23.43 8.32
CA PRO A 166 -40.02 23.42 9.76
C PRO A 166 -39.24 24.55 10.44
N PRO A 167 -39.69 25.06 11.60
CA PRO A 167 -39.05 26.17 12.31
C PRO A 167 -37.82 25.68 13.10
N ARG A 168 -36.88 26.62 13.29
CA ARG A 168 -35.76 26.47 14.22
C ARG A 168 -36.17 26.80 15.65
N PRO A 169 -35.49 26.19 16.63
CA PRO A 169 -35.17 26.87 17.87
C PRO A 169 -33.75 27.45 17.82
#